data_f9869aad095f5f68bc262988ff88b249
#
_entry.id   f9869aad095f5f68bc262988ff88b249
#
_cell.length_a   1.000
_cell.length_b   1.000
_cell.length_c   1.000
_cell.angle_alpha   90.00
_cell.angle_beta   90.00
_cell.angle_gamma   90.00
#
_symmetry.space_group_name_H-M   'P 1'
#
loop_
_entity.id
_entity.type
_entity.pdbx_description
1 polymer ?
#
loop_
_entity_poly.entity_id
_entity_poly.type
_entity_poly.pdbx_seq_one_letter_code
_entity_poly.pdbx_strand_id
1 'polypeptide(L)'
;LRIVTTPAVAVSAGERRASVALAGGGRVEARLVVGADGRNSLCRQAAGIATREWRYPQSALTCNLKHRRQHQNISTEFHTPAGPFTLVPLAGERSSLVWVTEPEDAERLAALDDAALSLAIERRSHSILGKVAVEPGRGLFPLVGMTAQPFAANRIALIGEAAHLIPPIGAQGF
;
A
#
# COMPACT_ATOMS: atom_id res chain seq x y z
N LEU A 1 -10.79 22.96 -11.44
CA LEU A 1 -9.88 22.31 -10.49
C LEU A 1 -8.52 23.00 -10.55
N ARG A 2 -7.97 23.42 -9.39
CA ARG A 2 -6.61 23.94 -9.28
C ARG A 2 -5.72 22.89 -8.65
N ILE A 3 -4.63 22.52 -9.32
CA ILE A 3 -3.62 21.60 -8.82
C ILE A 3 -2.43 22.42 -8.34
N VAL A 4 -1.95 22.11 -7.13
CA VAL A 4 -0.75 22.71 -6.53
C VAL A 4 0.22 21.57 -6.22
N THR A 5 1.40 21.59 -6.82
CA THR A 5 2.43 20.52 -6.72
C THR A 5 3.44 20.76 -5.59
N THR A 6 3.07 21.59 -4.62
CA THR A 6 3.92 21.92 -3.47
C THR A 6 3.49 21.09 -2.25
N PRO A 7 4.43 20.48 -1.51
CA PRO A 7 4.08 19.72 -0.31
C PRO A 7 3.36 20.56 0.74
N ALA A 8 2.34 19.97 1.37
CA ALA A 8 1.76 20.50 2.60
C ALA A 8 2.73 20.21 3.77
N VAL A 9 3.01 21.23 4.59
CA VAL A 9 3.93 21.11 5.73
C VAL A 9 3.23 21.24 7.08
N ALA A 10 2.04 21.85 7.11
CA ALA A 10 1.20 21.90 8.29
C ALA A 10 -0.28 22.04 7.91
N VAL A 11 -1.15 21.53 8.77
CA VAL A 11 -2.60 21.70 8.68
C VAL A 11 -3.08 22.26 10.02
N SER A 12 -4.02 23.18 9.98
CA SER A 12 -4.68 23.68 11.17
C SER A 12 -6.18 23.82 10.92
N ALA A 13 -6.96 23.51 11.95
CA ALA A 13 -8.41 23.64 11.92
C ALA A 13 -8.86 24.79 12.81
N GLY A 14 -9.59 25.74 12.26
CA GLY A 14 -10.26 26.82 13.00
C GLY A 14 -11.78 26.63 13.01
N GLU A 15 -12.48 27.50 13.70
CA GLU A 15 -13.94 27.42 13.84
C GLU A 15 -14.70 27.48 12.51
N ARG A 16 -14.25 28.32 11.58
CA ARG A 16 -14.93 28.56 10.30
C ARG A 16 -14.20 27.98 9.10
N ARG A 17 -12.88 27.83 9.16
CA ARG A 17 -12.03 27.35 8.06
C ARG A 17 -10.91 26.48 8.58
N ALA A 18 -10.46 25.58 7.76
CA ALA A 18 -9.19 24.89 7.90
C ALA A 18 -8.15 25.51 6.96
N SER A 19 -6.90 25.45 7.34
CA SER A 19 -5.78 26.05 6.64
C SER A 19 -4.66 25.05 6.44
N VAL A 20 -4.10 25.01 5.23
CA VAL A 20 -2.98 24.16 4.83
C VAL A 20 -1.80 25.06 4.49
N ALA A 21 -0.72 24.96 5.23
CA ALA A 21 0.54 25.64 4.90
C ALA A 21 1.33 24.81 3.89
N LEU A 22 1.88 25.48 2.89
CA LEU A 22 2.66 24.87 1.82
C LEU A 22 4.17 25.13 2.04
N ALA A 23 5.01 24.21 1.61
CA ALA A 23 6.45 24.45 1.55
C ALA A 23 6.74 25.71 0.70
N GLY A 24 7.63 26.57 1.17
CA GLY A 24 7.93 27.85 0.50
C GLY A 24 7.02 29.01 0.87
N GLY A 25 6.11 28.86 1.86
CA GLY A 25 5.43 30.01 2.51
C GLY A 25 4.01 30.32 1.99
N GLY A 26 3.46 29.51 1.09
CA GLY A 26 2.06 29.63 0.65
C GLY A 26 1.07 29.05 1.66
N ARG A 27 -0.21 29.50 1.59
CA ARG A 27 -1.31 28.99 2.41
C ARG A 27 -2.59 28.81 1.56
N VAL A 28 -3.31 27.73 1.82
CA VAL A 28 -4.62 27.47 1.25
C VAL A 28 -5.64 27.39 2.38
N GLU A 29 -6.75 28.10 2.27
CA GLU A 29 -7.85 28.04 3.22
C GLU A 29 -9.09 27.42 2.58
N ALA A 30 -9.78 26.56 3.32
CA ALA A 30 -10.99 25.89 2.87
C ALA A 30 -12.00 25.72 4.01
N ARG A 31 -13.27 25.48 3.65
CA ARG A 31 -14.32 25.12 4.62
C ARG A 31 -14.16 23.68 5.13
N LEU A 32 -13.55 22.82 4.32
CA LEU A 32 -13.24 21.44 4.58
C LEU A 32 -11.89 21.10 3.94
N VAL A 33 -11.06 20.35 4.63
CA VAL A 33 -9.86 19.70 4.11
C VAL A 33 -10.10 18.21 4.08
N VAL A 34 -9.79 17.56 2.96
CA VAL A 34 -9.80 16.10 2.83
C VAL A 34 -8.36 15.63 2.83
N GLY A 35 -7.97 14.92 3.88
CA GLY A 35 -6.64 14.32 4.03
C GLY A 35 -6.58 12.98 3.32
N ALA A 36 -5.77 12.91 2.25
CA ALA A 36 -5.39 11.70 1.53
C ALA A 36 -3.86 11.57 1.53
N ASP A 37 -3.23 11.94 2.64
CA ASP A 37 -1.81 12.19 2.83
C ASP A 37 -1.08 10.99 3.47
N GLY A 38 -1.67 9.79 3.32
CA GLY A 38 -1.04 8.51 3.60
C GLY A 38 -0.94 8.18 5.09
N ARG A 39 -0.21 7.11 5.37
CA ARG A 39 -0.09 6.52 6.71
C ARG A 39 0.32 7.50 7.81
N ASN A 40 1.23 8.42 7.52
CA ASN A 40 1.74 9.42 8.46
C ASN A 40 0.99 10.76 8.39
N SER A 41 -0.30 10.73 8.16
CA SER A 41 -1.17 11.86 7.85
C SER A 41 -0.99 13.06 8.80
N LEU A 42 -0.60 14.20 8.24
CA LEU A 42 -0.62 15.52 8.90
C LEU A 42 -2.05 15.98 9.19
N CYS A 43 -2.98 15.66 8.29
CA CYS A 43 -4.40 15.97 8.46
C CYS A 43 -4.98 15.26 9.68
N ARG A 44 -4.66 13.97 9.87
CA ARG A 44 -5.10 13.19 11.03
C ARG A 44 -4.56 13.76 12.34
N GLN A 45 -3.28 14.09 12.37
CA GLN A 45 -2.62 14.70 13.53
C GLN A 45 -3.23 16.07 13.86
N ALA A 46 -3.41 16.94 12.86
CA ALA A 46 -4.00 18.27 13.03
C ALA A 46 -5.44 18.24 13.51
N ALA A 47 -6.20 17.20 13.15
CA ALA A 47 -7.57 17.01 13.62
C ALA A 47 -7.66 16.39 15.03
N GLY A 48 -6.53 15.95 15.62
CA GLY A 48 -6.51 15.24 16.89
C GLY A 48 -7.21 13.87 16.84
N ILE A 49 -7.27 13.25 15.66
CA ILE A 49 -7.96 11.97 15.45
C ILE A 49 -7.05 10.83 15.88
N ALA A 50 -7.54 10.03 16.82
CA ALA A 50 -6.86 8.84 17.31
C ALA A 50 -6.93 7.69 16.30
N THR A 51 -5.99 6.76 16.39
CA THR A 51 -5.97 5.53 15.62
C THR A 51 -6.02 4.31 16.52
N ARG A 52 -6.68 3.25 16.02
CA ARG A 52 -6.54 1.90 16.55
C ARG A 52 -5.67 1.12 15.57
N GLU A 53 -4.58 0.54 16.06
CA GLU A 53 -3.65 -0.26 15.26
C GLU A 53 -3.64 -1.70 15.76
N TRP A 54 -3.38 -2.64 14.83
CA TRP A 54 -3.19 -4.06 15.14
C TRP A 54 -2.20 -4.69 14.17
N ARG A 55 -1.62 -5.80 14.58
CA ARG A 55 -0.70 -6.58 13.74
C ARG A 55 -1.35 -7.89 13.35
N TYR A 56 -1.09 -8.34 12.13
CA TYR A 56 -1.42 -9.68 11.68
C TYR A 56 -0.21 -10.61 11.90
N PRO A 57 -0.42 -11.89 12.16
CA PRO A 57 0.67 -12.85 12.31
C PRO A 57 1.29 -13.26 10.95
N GLN A 58 1.38 -12.34 10.01
CA GLN A 58 1.81 -12.58 8.63
C GLN A 58 2.69 -11.44 8.15
N SER A 59 3.51 -11.75 7.14
CA SER A 59 4.31 -10.77 6.37
C SER A 59 4.03 -10.92 4.89
N ALA A 60 4.20 -9.85 4.14
CA ALA A 60 4.09 -9.81 2.69
C ALA A 60 5.48 -9.67 2.05
N LEU A 61 5.87 -10.63 1.22
CA LEU A 61 6.96 -10.50 0.27
C LEU A 61 6.42 -9.86 -1.01
N THR A 62 7.07 -8.81 -1.48
CA THR A 62 6.70 -8.12 -2.73
C THR A 62 7.89 -8.05 -3.67
N CYS A 63 7.66 -8.24 -4.95
CA CYS A 63 8.63 -7.98 -6.01
C CYS A 63 7.93 -7.85 -7.36
N ASN A 64 8.64 -7.31 -8.34
CA ASN A 64 8.18 -7.35 -9.73
C ASN A 64 8.80 -8.56 -10.45
N LEU A 65 8.07 -9.05 -11.43
CA LEU A 65 8.41 -10.22 -12.21
C LEU A 65 8.35 -9.91 -13.70
N LYS A 66 9.30 -10.46 -14.48
CA LYS A 66 9.14 -10.71 -15.91
C LYS A 66 8.64 -12.14 -16.11
N HIS A 67 7.83 -12.38 -17.13
CA HIS A 67 7.30 -13.71 -17.42
C HIS A 67 7.12 -13.95 -18.92
N ARG A 68 6.92 -15.22 -19.32
CA ARG A 68 6.86 -15.60 -20.74
C ARG A 68 5.46 -15.63 -21.34
N ARG A 69 4.43 -15.87 -20.51
CA ARG A 69 3.04 -15.91 -20.97
C ARG A 69 2.35 -14.62 -20.63
N GLN A 70 1.54 -14.12 -21.55
CA GLN A 70 0.76 -12.90 -21.32
C GLN A 70 -0.23 -13.08 -20.17
N HIS A 71 -0.31 -12.11 -19.29
CA HIS A 71 -1.28 -12.04 -18.18
C HIS A 71 -2.68 -11.58 -18.64
N GLN A 72 -2.84 -11.16 -19.89
CA GLN A 72 -4.12 -10.69 -20.48
C GLN A 72 -4.83 -9.60 -19.64
N ASN A 73 -4.07 -8.78 -18.90
CA ASN A 73 -4.56 -7.79 -17.94
C ASN A 73 -5.45 -8.38 -16.82
N ILE A 74 -5.26 -9.67 -16.50
CA ILE A 74 -5.98 -10.36 -15.44
C ILE A 74 -5.11 -10.37 -14.18
N SER A 75 -5.62 -9.83 -13.08
CA SER A 75 -5.07 -10.03 -11.75
C SER A 75 -5.48 -11.42 -11.26
N THR A 76 -4.52 -12.20 -10.79
CA THR A 76 -4.75 -13.56 -10.30
C THR A 76 -4.36 -13.65 -8.84
N GLU A 77 -5.28 -14.15 -8.01
CA GLU A 77 -5.05 -14.36 -6.59
C GLU A 77 -5.32 -15.81 -6.20
N PHE A 78 -4.35 -16.42 -5.53
CA PHE A 78 -4.45 -17.75 -4.96
C PHE A 78 -4.64 -17.63 -3.45
N HIS A 79 -5.78 -18.08 -2.94
CA HIS A 79 -6.04 -18.13 -1.51
C HIS A 79 -5.44 -19.40 -0.90
N THR A 80 -4.70 -19.25 0.19
CA THR A 80 -4.06 -20.36 0.89
C THR A 80 -4.20 -20.20 2.40
N PRO A 81 -4.05 -21.28 3.18
CA PRO A 81 -4.13 -21.18 4.64
C PRO A 81 -3.13 -20.18 5.26
N ALA A 82 -1.94 -20.02 4.67
CA ALA A 82 -0.93 -19.07 5.13
C ALA A 82 -1.20 -17.63 4.70
N GLY A 83 -2.01 -17.42 3.66
CA GLY A 83 -2.35 -16.10 3.12
C GLY A 83 -2.49 -16.09 1.60
N PRO A 84 -2.86 -14.95 1.02
CA PRO A 84 -2.99 -14.78 -0.41
C PRO A 84 -1.62 -14.70 -1.11
N PHE A 85 -1.61 -15.19 -2.35
CA PHE A 85 -0.52 -15.03 -3.32
C PHE A 85 -1.12 -14.36 -4.55
N THR A 86 -0.77 -13.11 -4.79
CA THR A 86 -1.43 -12.27 -5.79
C THR A 86 -0.44 -11.80 -6.86
N LEU A 87 -0.82 -11.97 -8.11
CA LEU A 87 -0.12 -11.47 -9.29
C LEU A 87 -0.94 -10.37 -9.94
N VAL A 88 -0.42 -9.14 -9.92
CA VAL A 88 -1.07 -7.96 -10.49
C VAL A 88 -0.38 -7.58 -11.81
N PRO A 89 -1.11 -7.44 -12.93
CA PRO A 89 -0.54 -7.05 -14.21
C PRO A 89 0.19 -5.71 -14.17
N LEU A 90 1.34 -5.65 -14.80
CA LEU A 90 2.07 -4.43 -15.12
C LEU A 90 2.19 -4.29 -16.64
N ALA A 91 2.68 -3.16 -17.12
CA ALA A 91 2.91 -2.94 -18.55
C ALA A 91 3.89 -3.98 -19.13
N GLY A 92 3.57 -4.52 -20.30
CA GLY A 92 4.32 -5.60 -20.96
C GLY A 92 4.09 -6.96 -20.31
N GLU A 93 5.05 -7.87 -20.49
CA GLU A 93 5.03 -9.22 -19.87
C GLU A 93 5.63 -9.17 -18.47
N ARG A 94 5.03 -8.37 -17.60
CA ARG A 94 5.44 -8.12 -16.23
C ARG A 94 4.26 -8.19 -15.26
N SER A 95 4.52 -8.60 -14.05
CA SER A 95 3.53 -8.58 -12.96
C SER A 95 4.18 -8.15 -11.66
N SER A 96 3.42 -7.51 -10.79
CA SER A 96 3.79 -7.30 -9.40
C SER A 96 3.27 -8.47 -8.58
N LEU A 97 4.12 -9.00 -7.71
CA LEU A 97 3.79 -10.05 -6.76
C LEU A 97 3.56 -9.46 -5.37
N VAL A 98 2.50 -9.92 -4.73
CA VAL A 98 2.30 -9.83 -3.28
C VAL A 98 2.08 -11.24 -2.75
N TRP A 99 3.04 -11.76 -1.98
CA TRP A 99 2.98 -13.09 -1.38
C TRP A 99 2.88 -12.96 0.14
N VAL A 100 1.70 -13.20 0.67
CA VAL A 100 1.45 -13.19 2.12
C VAL A 100 1.66 -14.60 2.68
N THR A 101 2.46 -14.68 3.73
CA THR A 101 2.75 -15.94 4.44
C THR A 101 3.20 -15.64 5.89
N GLU A 102 3.51 -16.68 6.66
CA GLU A 102 4.07 -16.53 8.00
C GLU A 102 5.43 -15.80 7.94
N PRO A 103 5.79 -15.02 8.97
CA PRO A 103 7.00 -14.19 8.96
C PRO A 103 8.28 -14.96 8.64
N GLU A 104 8.47 -16.14 9.26
CA GLU A 104 9.65 -16.99 9.06
C GLU A 104 9.77 -17.49 7.60
N ASP A 105 8.65 -17.87 7.00
CA ASP A 105 8.61 -18.28 5.59
C ASP A 105 8.86 -17.10 4.65
N ALA A 106 8.33 -15.93 4.96
CA ALA A 106 8.55 -14.72 4.19
C ALA A 106 10.04 -14.30 4.22
N GLU A 107 10.68 -14.38 5.39
CA GLU A 107 12.12 -14.13 5.54
C GLU A 107 12.95 -15.15 4.76
N ARG A 108 12.61 -16.43 4.86
CA ARG A 108 13.28 -17.50 4.10
C ARG A 108 13.18 -17.29 2.59
N LEU A 109 12.00 -16.92 2.10
CA LEU A 109 11.76 -16.61 0.69
C LEU A 109 12.53 -15.34 0.25
N ALA A 110 12.55 -14.31 1.08
CA ALA A 110 13.28 -13.07 0.80
C ALA A 110 14.81 -13.28 0.75
N ALA A 111 15.34 -14.27 1.48
CA ALA A 111 16.76 -14.62 1.51
C ALA A 111 17.21 -15.48 0.31
N LEU A 112 16.30 -16.03 -0.49
CA LEU A 112 16.65 -16.81 -1.68
C LEU A 112 17.34 -15.90 -2.72
N ASP A 113 18.23 -16.48 -3.52
CA ASP A 113 18.69 -15.82 -4.74
C ASP A 113 17.55 -15.66 -5.77
N ASP A 114 17.76 -14.83 -6.79
CA ASP A 114 16.71 -14.52 -7.77
C ASP A 114 16.24 -15.74 -8.56
N ALA A 115 17.12 -16.71 -8.83
CA ALA A 115 16.79 -17.94 -9.56
C ALA A 115 15.93 -18.87 -8.70
N ALA A 116 16.29 -19.06 -7.45
CA ALA A 116 15.55 -19.91 -6.50
C ALA A 116 14.18 -19.29 -6.17
N LEU A 117 14.11 -17.96 -5.96
CA LEU A 117 12.85 -17.27 -5.73
C LEU A 117 11.95 -17.33 -6.97
N SER A 118 12.49 -17.13 -8.17
CA SER A 118 11.73 -17.26 -9.42
C SER A 118 11.10 -18.64 -9.56
N LEU A 119 11.86 -19.70 -9.24
CA LEU A 119 11.35 -21.07 -9.28
C LEU A 119 10.26 -21.32 -8.21
N ALA A 120 10.41 -20.76 -7.01
CA ALA A 120 9.42 -20.87 -5.95
C ALA A 120 8.09 -20.17 -6.36
N ILE A 121 8.19 -19.00 -6.98
CA ILE A 121 7.05 -18.24 -7.49
C ILE A 121 6.37 -19.00 -8.65
N GLU A 122 7.15 -19.54 -9.60
CA GLU A 122 6.62 -20.32 -10.71
C GLU A 122 5.83 -21.54 -10.21
N ARG A 123 6.37 -22.29 -9.26
CA ARG A 123 5.69 -23.44 -8.64
C ARG A 123 4.42 -23.01 -7.92
N ARG A 124 4.49 -21.92 -7.14
CA ARG A 124 3.37 -21.43 -6.36
C ARG A 124 2.21 -20.93 -7.23
N SER A 125 2.52 -20.34 -8.37
CA SER A 125 1.55 -19.87 -9.36
C SER A 125 1.09 -20.96 -10.34
N HIS A 126 1.48 -22.22 -10.14
CA HIS A 126 1.19 -23.33 -11.07
C HIS A 126 1.60 -23.00 -12.53
N SER A 127 2.70 -22.24 -12.70
CA SER A 127 3.23 -21.81 -14.00
C SER A 127 2.22 -21.13 -14.93
N ILE A 128 1.18 -20.47 -14.39
CA ILE A 128 0.16 -19.79 -15.22
C ILE A 128 0.78 -18.74 -16.15
N LEU A 129 1.84 -18.04 -15.70
CA LEU A 129 2.60 -17.07 -16.48
C LEU A 129 3.84 -17.68 -17.18
N GLY A 130 3.99 -19.01 -17.13
CA GLY A 130 5.18 -19.71 -17.61
C GLY A 130 6.41 -19.42 -16.76
N LYS A 131 7.61 -19.47 -17.37
CA LYS A 131 8.83 -19.09 -16.66
C LYS A 131 8.76 -17.64 -16.20
N VAL A 132 9.11 -17.42 -14.93
CA VAL A 132 9.20 -16.10 -14.33
C VAL A 132 10.66 -15.75 -14.00
N ALA A 133 10.97 -14.47 -13.96
CA ALA A 133 12.24 -13.94 -13.49
C ALA A 133 11.97 -12.76 -12.55
N VAL A 134 12.47 -12.84 -11.33
CA VAL A 134 12.36 -11.76 -10.33
C VAL A 134 13.19 -10.57 -10.81
N GLU A 135 12.61 -9.38 -10.71
CA GLU A 135 13.31 -8.12 -10.93
C GLU A 135 13.90 -7.57 -9.63
N PRO A 136 14.95 -6.72 -9.69
CA PRO A 136 15.50 -6.06 -8.50
C PRO A 136 14.45 -5.25 -7.73
N GLY A 137 14.62 -5.12 -6.41
CA GLY A 137 13.75 -4.28 -5.57
C GLY A 137 12.66 -5.07 -4.84
N ARG A 138 12.99 -6.29 -4.37
CA ARG A 138 12.08 -7.02 -3.45
C ARG A 138 11.94 -6.31 -2.10
N GLY A 139 10.74 -6.37 -1.53
CA GLY A 139 10.43 -5.86 -0.21
C GLY A 139 9.81 -6.91 0.69
N LEU A 140 10.03 -6.78 2.00
CA LEU A 140 9.42 -7.61 3.03
C LEU A 140 8.75 -6.70 4.05
N PHE A 141 7.45 -6.88 4.27
CA PHE A 141 6.65 -6.01 5.13
C PHE A 141 5.80 -6.83 6.09
N PRO A 142 5.89 -6.58 7.42
CA PRO A 142 4.92 -7.13 8.36
C PRO A 142 3.54 -6.54 8.06
N LEU A 143 2.51 -7.38 8.11
CA LEU A 143 1.14 -6.91 7.89
C LEU A 143 0.62 -6.20 9.14
N VAL A 144 0.13 -4.99 8.94
CA VAL A 144 -0.48 -4.16 9.97
C VAL A 144 -1.81 -3.63 9.49
N GLY A 145 -2.74 -3.46 10.40
CA GLY A 145 -3.98 -2.74 10.14
C GLY A 145 -4.04 -1.48 11.01
N MET A 146 -4.70 -0.46 10.51
CA MET A 146 -4.96 0.78 11.25
C MET A 146 -6.32 1.34 10.83
N THR A 147 -7.05 1.87 11.76
CA THR A 147 -8.25 2.67 11.48
C THR A 147 -8.27 3.92 12.34
N ALA A 148 -8.59 5.04 11.73
CA ALA A 148 -8.85 6.30 12.42
C ALA A 148 -10.25 6.27 13.04
N GLN A 149 -10.42 6.86 14.20
CA GLN A 149 -11.72 6.99 14.88
C GLN A 149 -11.81 8.34 15.60
N PRO A 150 -12.72 9.23 15.13
CA PRO A 150 -13.59 9.15 13.93
C PRO A 150 -12.83 9.39 12.61
N PHE A 151 -13.49 9.23 11.45
CA PHE A 151 -12.88 9.56 10.15
C PHE A 151 -12.90 11.06 9.81
N ALA A 152 -13.57 11.86 10.60
CA ALA A 152 -13.63 13.30 10.41
C ALA A 152 -13.78 14.03 11.75
N ALA A 153 -13.05 15.12 11.89
CA ALA A 153 -13.17 16.05 13.01
C ALA A 153 -12.64 17.43 12.60
N ASN A 154 -13.13 18.48 13.25
CA ASN A 154 -12.56 19.83 13.12
C ASN A 154 -12.34 20.28 11.66
N ARG A 155 -13.33 20.12 10.77
CA ARG A 155 -13.24 20.47 9.35
C ARG A 155 -12.19 19.71 8.55
N ILE A 156 -11.78 18.55 9.03
CA ILE A 156 -10.85 17.65 8.34
C ILE A 156 -11.55 16.29 8.23
N ALA A 157 -11.62 15.75 7.02
CA ALA A 157 -12.07 14.39 6.73
C ALA A 157 -10.89 13.59 6.18
N LEU A 158 -10.81 12.31 6.55
CA LEU A 158 -9.71 11.42 6.15
C LEU A 158 -10.21 10.39 5.14
N ILE A 159 -9.40 10.10 4.13
CA ILE A 159 -9.64 9.03 3.14
C ILE A 159 -8.33 8.25 2.88
N GLY A 160 -8.46 7.09 2.26
CA GLY A 160 -7.32 6.23 1.95
C GLY A 160 -6.50 5.85 3.18
N GLU A 161 -5.19 5.76 3.07
CA GLU A 161 -4.30 5.38 4.18
C GLU A 161 -4.22 6.41 5.32
N ALA A 162 -4.68 7.62 5.11
CA ALA A 162 -4.86 8.59 6.20
C ALA A 162 -5.98 8.15 7.17
N ALA A 163 -7.02 7.49 6.65
CA ALA A 163 -8.17 7.00 7.39
C ALA A 163 -7.99 5.56 7.88
N HIS A 164 -7.46 4.68 7.04
CA HIS A 164 -7.31 3.26 7.36
C HIS A 164 -6.16 2.62 6.57
N LEU A 165 -5.47 1.71 7.21
CA LEU A 165 -4.47 0.84 6.59
C LEU A 165 -5.01 -0.59 6.60
N ILE A 166 -5.10 -1.18 5.43
CA ILE A 166 -5.56 -2.56 5.25
C ILE A 166 -4.45 -3.40 4.63
N PRO A 167 -4.40 -4.73 4.88
CA PRO A 167 -3.49 -5.61 4.17
C PRO A 167 -3.65 -5.49 2.65
N PRO A 168 -2.58 -5.67 1.87
CA PRO A 168 -2.60 -5.51 0.41
C PRO A 168 -3.31 -6.66 -0.31
N ILE A 169 -4.50 -7.02 0.15
CA ILE A 169 -5.38 -8.03 -0.42
C ILE A 169 -6.33 -7.33 -1.39
N GLY A 170 -6.40 -7.79 -2.61
CA GLY A 170 -7.27 -7.21 -3.64
C GLY A 170 -6.84 -5.83 -4.15
N ALA A 171 -5.60 -5.42 -3.91
CA ALA A 171 -5.00 -4.17 -4.41
C ALA A 171 -5.85 -2.90 -4.15
N GLN A 172 -6.43 -2.77 -2.95
CA GLN A 172 -7.35 -1.69 -2.56
C GLN A 172 -6.65 -0.52 -1.80
N GLY A 173 -5.34 -0.39 -1.93
CA GLY A 173 -4.60 0.77 -1.40
C GLY A 173 -4.83 2.04 -2.23
N PHE A 174 -5.01 3.18 -1.56
CA PHE A 174 -5.07 4.51 -2.16
C PHE A 174 -3.92 5.36 -1.63
#